data_c3a7ab5a2c14c2107137aa25e6f0a650
#
_entry.id   c3a7ab5a2c14c2107137aa25e6f0a650
#
_cell.length_a   1.000
_cell.length_b   1.000
_cell.length_c   1.000
_cell.angle_alpha   90.00
_cell.angle_beta   90.00
_cell.angle_gamma   90.00
#
_symmetry.space_group_name_H-M   'P 1'
#
loop_
_entity.id
_entity.type
_entity.pdbx_description
1 polymer ?
#
loop_
_entity_poly.entity_id
_entity_poly.type
_entity_poly.pdbx_seq_one_letter_code
_entity_poly.pdbx_strand_id
1 'polypeptide(L)'
;MTDILRKDWGFDGIVVTDWGGSNDHVKGVAAGSNLEMPSCGYDSAREVIDAVQNGRLKESDLDERVGELVDAVMELTSGKKLSDKNFDRDAHHQLARKAAAESMILLKNEKQILPLDTKKSIAVIGDFAFSPRYQGAGSSMVNPTKVEDMSSVLQQYDLNILGMTRGYQRNGDVDENDRKFALDLSMNADIVIFCFGLDEISESEGLDRTHMRIPQNQINLLQDISKVNENIIGILSAGSAIEMPWHTYCKAILHGYLNGQAGALATLDILTGKVNPSGRLAETYPISYEQTPAFRYYPSNEKTSEYRESVYVGYRYYDTSKVRVQYPFGFGLSYTEFTYSDLIIEEDGIKVSVTNTGDRDGAEVVQMYVGLPNAIVFRPEKELKGFVKVYLKAGERRQIRIPFDDKTFRYWNIKTGQWEIETGNYQIMVGASVADIRLTGKTERIGNSKEYPYNPAKMPYYYTGIVQKISDDEFRELLGHEIPDGRWSGNLEINDAICQMYYAKSRLARLIYRCLTKMKKKSEAQGKPDLNILFIYNMPFRAIAKMTGGAVSMEMVYGMVNVVNGHFMLGVKKIIGGYFRNRRNNKKYEKLLKGAGGKCR
;
A
#
# COMPACT_ATOMS: atom_id res chain seq x y z
N MET A 1 -8.71 20.35 5.60
CA MET A 1 -9.97 19.59 5.49
C MET A 1 -11.13 20.48 5.09
N THR A 2 -11.38 21.60 5.80
CA THR A 2 -12.51 22.49 5.46
C THR A 2 -12.40 23.06 4.05
N ASP A 3 -11.25 23.63 3.65
CA ASP A 3 -11.13 24.27 2.36
C ASP A 3 -11.07 23.27 1.20
N ILE A 4 -10.13 22.33 1.22
CA ILE A 4 -9.95 21.38 0.11
C ILE A 4 -11.02 20.29 0.11
N LEU A 5 -11.14 19.52 1.22
CA LEU A 5 -12.00 18.34 1.22
C LEU A 5 -13.49 18.73 1.15
N ARG A 6 -13.92 19.69 1.98
CA ARG A 6 -15.34 20.04 2.07
C ARG A 6 -15.77 21.05 1.01
N LYS A 7 -15.02 22.17 0.81
CA LYS A 7 -15.42 23.22 -0.13
C LYS A 7 -15.07 22.87 -1.58
N ASP A 8 -13.79 22.52 -1.86
CA ASP A 8 -13.36 22.30 -3.25
C ASP A 8 -13.85 20.95 -3.78
N TRP A 9 -13.87 19.90 -2.94
CA TRP A 9 -14.28 18.55 -3.36
C TRP A 9 -15.73 18.23 -3.03
N GLY A 10 -16.44 19.10 -2.28
CA GLY A 10 -17.86 18.94 -1.97
C GLY A 10 -18.15 17.77 -1.01
N PHE A 11 -17.20 17.38 -0.17
CA PHE A 11 -17.40 16.30 0.81
C PHE A 11 -18.26 16.78 1.97
N ASP A 12 -19.41 16.16 2.19
CA ASP A 12 -20.41 16.48 3.22
C ASP A 12 -20.47 15.46 4.37
N GLY A 13 -19.65 14.40 4.33
CA GLY A 13 -19.59 13.39 5.37
C GLY A 13 -18.76 13.78 6.59
N ILE A 14 -18.60 12.82 7.51
CA ILE A 14 -17.77 12.98 8.72
C ILE A 14 -16.31 12.60 8.47
N VAL A 15 -15.41 13.28 9.16
CA VAL A 15 -13.97 13.03 9.14
C VAL A 15 -13.54 12.41 10.47
N VAL A 16 -13.00 11.21 10.41
CA VAL A 16 -12.47 10.46 11.56
C VAL A 16 -10.95 10.41 11.45
N THR A 17 -10.23 10.61 12.54
CA THR A 17 -8.77 10.50 12.53
C THR A 17 -8.34 9.04 12.40
N ASP A 18 -7.15 8.82 11.87
CA ASP A 18 -6.44 7.57 12.08
C ASP A 18 -6.16 7.33 13.57
N TRP A 19 -5.90 6.08 13.93
CA TRP A 19 -5.72 5.64 15.33
C TRP A 19 -4.46 6.25 15.95
N GLY A 20 -4.65 7.24 16.85
CA GLY A 20 -3.56 8.03 17.43
C GLY A 20 -2.96 9.07 16.47
N GLY A 21 -3.55 9.29 15.31
CA GLY A 21 -3.09 10.22 14.28
C GLY A 21 -3.26 11.70 14.61
N SER A 22 -4.15 12.05 15.57
CA SER A 22 -4.37 13.45 15.98
C SER A 22 -3.15 14.01 16.70
N ASN A 23 -2.52 15.03 16.11
CA ASN A 23 -1.42 15.76 16.75
C ASN A 23 -1.94 16.83 17.70
N ASP A 24 -2.93 17.61 17.28
CA ASP A 24 -3.56 18.71 18.02
C ASP A 24 -5.07 18.65 17.75
N HIS A 25 -5.83 18.16 18.71
CA HIS A 25 -7.26 17.95 18.54
C HIS A 25 -8.03 19.27 18.35
N VAL A 26 -7.61 20.33 19.02
CA VAL A 26 -8.24 21.66 18.89
C VAL A 26 -8.11 22.19 17.46
N LYS A 27 -6.91 22.10 16.89
CA LYS A 27 -6.68 22.44 15.47
C LYS A 27 -7.40 21.48 14.53
N GLY A 28 -7.52 20.21 14.90
CA GLY A 28 -8.30 19.22 14.16
C GLY A 28 -9.76 19.62 14.01
N VAL A 29 -10.42 19.98 15.11
CA VAL A 29 -11.82 20.48 15.13
C VAL A 29 -11.96 21.73 14.27
N ALA A 30 -11.10 22.73 14.47
CA ALA A 30 -11.10 23.97 13.67
C ALA A 30 -10.90 23.70 12.17
N ALA A 31 -10.11 22.68 11.82
CA ALA A 31 -9.85 22.28 10.44
C ALA A 31 -10.91 21.35 9.81
N GLY A 32 -11.95 20.95 10.55
CA GLY A 32 -13.07 20.15 10.04
C GLY A 32 -13.06 18.66 10.39
N SER A 33 -12.28 18.21 11.38
CA SER A 33 -12.33 16.85 11.93
C SER A 33 -13.46 16.68 12.94
N ASN A 34 -14.22 15.60 12.81
CA ASN A 34 -15.40 15.34 13.65
C ASN A 34 -15.11 14.40 14.81
N LEU A 35 -14.28 13.40 14.62
CA LEU A 35 -14.06 12.33 15.60
C LEU A 35 -12.59 11.98 15.72
N GLU A 36 -12.06 12.07 16.95
CA GLU A 36 -10.70 11.62 17.29
C GLU A 36 -10.72 10.15 17.73
N MET A 37 -9.88 9.33 17.11
CA MET A 37 -9.70 7.92 17.43
C MET A 37 -8.25 7.60 17.86
N PRO A 38 -8.05 6.66 18.82
CA PRO A 38 -9.06 6.13 19.74
C PRO A 38 -9.46 7.19 20.77
N SER A 39 -10.46 6.88 21.59
CA SER A 39 -10.82 7.78 22.69
C SER A 39 -9.64 8.07 23.62
N CYS A 40 -9.28 9.34 23.76
CA CYS A 40 -8.24 9.82 24.68
C CYS A 40 -8.78 10.05 26.10
N GLY A 41 -9.95 9.50 26.42
CA GLY A 41 -10.65 9.80 27.67
C GLY A 41 -11.07 11.26 27.75
N TYR A 42 -10.92 11.87 28.94
CA TYR A 42 -11.29 13.27 29.13
C TYR A 42 -10.18 14.27 28.82
N ASP A 43 -8.98 13.82 28.45
CA ASP A 43 -7.83 14.73 28.26
C ASP A 43 -8.05 15.61 27.03
N SER A 44 -8.37 15.01 25.91
CA SER A 44 -8.67 15.69 24.66
C SER A 44 -9.92 16.57 24.74
N ALA A 45 -10.98 16.07 25.39
CA ALA A 45 -12.19 16.85 25.60
C ALA A 45 -11.91 18.13 26.43
N ARG A 46 -11.05 18.04 27.46
CA ARG A 46 -10.64 19.22 28.24
C ARG A 46 -9.87 20.23 27.38
N GLU A 47 -8.99 19.76 26.52
CA GLU A 47 -8.23 20.65 25.62
C GLU A 47 -9.18 21.47 24.73
N VAL A 48 -10.24 20.84 24.21
CA VAL A 48 -11.27 21.52 23.39
C VAL A 48 -12.08 22.51 24.23
N ILE A 49 -12.56 22.09 25.42
CA ILE A 49 -13.34 22.96 26.34
C ILE A 49 -12.48 24.18 26.73
N ASP A 50 -11.23 23.98 27.16
CA ASP A 50 -10.34 25.05 27.54
C ASP A 50 -10.04 25.98 26.32
N ALA A 51 -9.98 25.43 25.11
CA ALA A 51 -9.76 26.23 23.91
C ALA A 51 -10.95 27.13 23.59
N VAL A 52 -12.18 26.64 23.74
CA VAL A 52 -13.39 27.45 23.55
C VAL A 52 -13.47 28.54 24.65
N GLN A 53 -13.27 28.17 25.92
CA GLN A 53 -13.32 29.11 27.03
C GLN A 53 -12.29 30.23 26.95
N ASN A 54 -11.13 29.96 26.34
CA ASN A 54 -10.05 30.95 26.17
C ASN A 54 -10.03 31.59 24.76
N GLY A 55 -11.07 31.39 23.95
CA GLY A 55 -11.21 32.00 22.63
C GLY A 55 -10.23 31.50 21.56
N ARG A 56 -9.55 30.37 21.79
CA ARG A 56 -8.64 29.75 20.81
C ARG A 56 -9.37 28.89 19.78
N LEU A 57 -10.59 28.45 20.10
CA LEU A 57 -11.51 27.74 19.21
C LEU A 57 -12.87 28.45 19.30
N LYS A 58 -13.50 28.71 18.16
CA LYS A 58 -14.86 29.23 18.13
C LYS A 58 -15.83 28.11 18.51
N GLU A 59 -16.79 28.42 19.38
CA GLU A 59 -17.85 27.48 19.76
C GLU A 59 -18.66 27.05 18.53
N SER A 60 -18.90 27.98 17.59
CA SER A 60 -19.59 27.67 16.32
C SER A 60 -18.90 26.60 15.49
N ASP A 61 -17.55 26.56 15.48
CA ASP A 61 -16.80 25.53 14.73
C ASP A 61 -16.97 24.16 15.41
N LEU A 62 -17.02 24.13 16.75
CA LEU A 62 -17.31 22.91 17.50
C LEU A 62 -18.74 22.43 17.29
N ASP A 63 -19.73 23.34 17.35
CA ASP A 63 -21.15 23.03 17.14
C ASP A 63 -21.39 22.45 15.75
N GLU A 64 -20.74 23.01 14.72
CA GLU A 64 -20.81 22.50 13.35
C GLU A 64 -20.29 21.06 13.25
N ARG A 65 -19.12 20.77 13.85
CA ARG A 65 -18.56 19.38 13.85
C ARG A 65 -19.41 18.40 14.63
N VAL A 66 -19.98 18.82 15.74
CA VAL A 66 -20.91 18.01 16.53
C VAL A 66 -22.22 17.78 15.79
N GLY A 67 -22.77 18.82 15.14
CA GLY A 67 -23.96 18.72 14.30
C GLY A 67 -23.80 17.68 13.19
N GLU A 68 -22.73 17.79 12.40
CA GLU A 68 -22.41 16.82 11.33
C GLU A 68 -22.32 15.38 11.87
N LEU A 69 -21.70 15.18 13.03
CA LEU A 69 -21.60 13.84 13.63
C LEU A 69 -22.97 13.32 14.08
N VAL A 70 -23.79 14.18 14.68
CA VAL A 70 -25.16 13.84 15.11
C VAL A 70 -26.02 13.49 13.89
N ASP A 71 -25.96 14.30 12.83
CA ASP A 71 -26.72 14.07 11.61
C ASP A 71 -26.34 12.73 10.97
N ALA A 72 -25.05 12.44 10.85
CA ALA A 72 -24.57 11.16 10.34
C ALA A 72 -25.04 9.96 11.19
N VAL A 73 -24.99 10.07 12.53
CA VAL A 73 -25.48 9.03 13.44
C VAL A 73 -27.00 8.86 13.31
N MET A 74 -27.73 9.95 13.20
CA MET A 74 -29.20 9.91 13.02
C MET A 74 -29.58 9.27 11.68
N GLU A 75 -28.88 9.61 10.59
CA GLU A 75 -29.09 9.02 9.29
C GLU A 75 -28.81 7.50 9.30
N LEU A 76 -27.66 7.10 9.84
CA LEU A 76 -27.28 5.69 9.95
C LEU A 76 -28.21 4.87 10.84
N THR A 77 -28.76 5.48 11.90
CA THR A 77 -29.64 4.79 12.86
C THR A 77 -31.12 4.85 12.51
N SER A 78 -31.57 5.90 11.81
CA SER A 78 -32.94 6.03 11.30
C SER A 78 -33.18 5.13 10.09
N GLY A 79 -32.10 4.65 9.52
CA GLY A 79 -32.12 3.79 8.37
C GLY A 79 -32.94 2.53 8.58
N LYS A 80 -33.53 2.06 7.49
CA LYS A 80 -34.30 0.85 7.31
C LYS A 80 -33.88 -0.24 8.30
N LYS A 81 -34.85 -0.77 9.05
CA LYS A 81 -34.67 -2.04 9.76
C LYS A 81 -34.02 -3.00 8.77
N LEU A 82 -32.77 -3.36 9.01
CA LEU A 82 -32.13 -4.43 8.25
C LEU A 82 -33.05 -5.65 8.41
N SER A 83 -33.78 -5.97 7.38
CA SER A 83 -34.79 -7.03 7.38
C SER A 83 -34.18 -8.40 7.64
N ASP A 84 -32.88 -8.53 7.37
CA ASP A 84 -32.10 -9.75 7.57
C ASP A 84 -30.75 -9.42 8.20
N LYS A 85 -30.53 -9.93 9.41
CA LYS A 85 -29.26 -9.82 10.12
C LYS A 85 -28.25 -10.89 9.66
N ASN A 86 -28.69 -11.84 8.86
CA ASN A 86 -27.86 -12.93 8.35
C ASN A 86 -27.43 -12.61 6.94
N PHE A 87 -26.13 -12.59 6.69
CA PHE A 87 -25.57 -12.56 5.35
C PHE A 87 -25.09 -13.97 4.99
N ASP A 88 -25.15 -14.31 3.70
CA ASP A 88 -24.69 -15.57 3.18
C ASP A 88 -23.15 -15.57 3.11
N ARG A 89 -22.54 -16.25 4.09
CA ARG A 89 -21.08 -16.35 4.19
C ARG A 89 -20.47 -17.11 3.02
N ASP A 90 -21.15 -18.11 2.51
CA ASP A 90 -20.65 -18.91 1.40
C ASP A 90 -20.70 -18.10 0.10
N ALA A 91 -21.77 -17.36 -0.14
CA ALA A 91 -21.84 -16.42 -1.26
C ALA A 91 -20.72 -15.35 -1.21
N HIS A 92 -20.45 -14.78 -0.03
CA HIS A 92 -19.34 -13.84 0.16
C HIS A 92 -17.97 -14.51 -0.04
N HIS A 93 -17.82 -15.76 0.37
CA HIS A 93 -16.59 -16.52 0.13
C HIS A 93 -16.38 -16.80 -1.37
N GLN A 94 -17.43 -17.12 -2.11
CA GLN A 94 -17.37 -17.27 -3.58
C GLN A 94 -17.06 -15.93 -4.27
N LEU A 95 -17.59 -14.81 -3.76
CA LEU A 95 -17.23 -13.49 -4.26
C LEU A 95 -15.74 -13.18 -4.04
N ALA A 96 -15.19 -13.51 -2.85
CA ALA A 96 -13.77 -13.38 -2.55
C ALA A 96 -12.90 -14.24 -3.48
N ARG A 97 -13.33 -15.49 -3.78
CA ARG A 97 -12.67 -16.37 -4.77
C ARG A 97 -12.64 -15.75 -6.15
N LYS A 98 -13.77 -15.23 -6.61
CA LYS A 98 -13.86 -14.55 -7.91
C LYS A 98 -12.94 -13.34 -7.97
N ALA A 99 -12.96 -12.48 -6.94
CA ALA A 99 -12.10 -11.31 -6.87
C ALA A 99 -10.60 -11.70 -6.89
N ALA A 100 -10.22 -12.74 -6.14
CA ALA A 100 -8.86 -13.26 -6.15
C ALA A 100 -8.44 -13.75 -7.54
N ALA A 101 -9.28 -14.56 -8.21
CA ALA A 101 -8.99 -15.09 -9.54
C ALA A 101 -8.86 -13.96 -10.59
N GLU A 102 -9.70 -12.93 -10.53
CA GLU A 102 -9.64 -11.79 -11.45
C GLU A 102 -8.45 -10.83 -11.17
N SER A 103 -7.85 -10.92 -9.98
CA SER A 103 -6.71 -10.09 -9.57
C SER A 103 -5.35 -10.75 -9.81
N MET A 104 -5.30 -12.08 -9.85
CA MET A 104 -4.05 -12.82 -10.07
C MET A 104 -3.45 -12.53 -11.45
N ILE A 105 -2.11 -12.43 -11.48
CA ILE A 105 -1.36 -11.99 -12.65
C ILE A 105 -0.45 -13.12 -13.11
N LEU A 106 -0.63 -13.56 -14.33
CA LEU A 106 0.30 -14.48 -14.97
C LEU A 106 1.50 -13.69 -15.51
N LEU A 107 2.65 -13.80 -14.84
CA LEU A 107 3.87 -13.08 -15.21
C LEU A 107 4.71 -13.81 -16.25
N LYS A 108 4.62 -15.14 -16.28
CA LYS A 108 5.41 -16.00 -17.18
C LYS A 108 4.64 -17.27 -17.50
N ASN A 109 4.74 -17.75 -18.76
CA ASN A 109 4.15 -19.02 -19.19
C ASN A 109 4.89 -19.58 -20.40
N GLU A 110 6.12 -20.10 -20.18
CA GLU A 110 6.95 -20.65 -21.24
C GLU A 110 6.39 -21.99 -21.74
N LYS A 111 6.42 -22.16 -23.06
CA LYS A 111 5.93 -23.37 -23.74
C LYS A 111 4.49 -23.74 -23.39
N GLN A 112 3.69 -22.77 -22.93
CA GLN A 112 2.30 -22.98 -22.51
C GLN A 112 2.15 -24.12 -21.48
N ILE A 113 3.06 -24.16 -20.48
CA ILE A 113 3.00 -25.14 -19.40
C ILE A 113 1.70 -24.99 -18.56
N LEU A 114 1.09 -23.82 -18.56
CA LEU A 114 -0.24 -23.53 -18.05
C LEU A 114 -1.21 -23.27 -19.22
N PRO A 115 -2.48 -23.71 -19.12
CA PRO A 115 -3.08 -24.46 -17.99
C PRO A 115 -2.51 -25.88 -17.89
N LEU A 116 -2.55 -26.41 -16.65
CA LEU A 116 -2.01 -27.73 -16.31
C LEU A 116 -2.62 -28.86 -17.16
N ASP A 117 -1.78 -29.76 -17.64
CA ASP A 117 -2.21 -31.08 -18.07
C ASP A 117 -2.48 -31.96 -16.83
N THR A 118 -3.76 -32.24 -16.55
CA THR A 118 -4.20 -32.97 -15.36
C THR A 118 -3.69 -34.42 -15.29
N LYS A 119 -3.17 -34.96 -16.41
CA LYS A 119 -2.57 -36.30 -16.47
C LYS A 119 -1.16 -36.35 -15.93
N LYS A 120 -0.48 -35.20 -15.86
CA LYS A 120 0.87 -35.09 -15.34
C LYS A 120 0.92 -35.25 -13.84
N SER A 121 1.94 -35.94 -13.36
CA SER A 121 2.20 -36.04 -11.92
C SER A 121 2.74 -34.72 -11.38
N ILE A 122 2.18 -34.27 -10.26
CA ILE A 122 2.44 -32.94 -9.69
C ILE A 122 2.98 -33.07 -8.27
N ALA A 123 4.12 -32.46 -8.00
CA ALA A 123 4.62 -32.20 -6.67
C ALA A 123 4.24 -30.76 -6.23
N VAL A 124 3.79 -30.59 -4.99
CA VAL A 124 3.51 -29.26 -4.41
C VAL A 124 4.48 -28.98 -3.27
N ILE A 125 5.26 -27.92 -3.41
CA ILE A 125 6.34 -27.58 -2.48
C ILE A 125 6.20 -26.13 -2.03
N GLY A 126 6.42 -25.89 -0.77
CA GLY A 126 6.46 -24.55 -0.18
C GLY A 126 5.57 -24.41 1.05
N ASP A 127 6.06 -23.70 2.08
CA ASP A 127 5.32 -23.45 3.31
C ASP A 127 3.98 -22.74 3.04
N PHE A 128 3.93 -21.86 2.03
CA PHE A 128 2.72 -21.11 1.68
C PHE A 128 1.60 -21.97 1.08
N ALA A 129 1.88 -23.21 0.68
CA ALA A 129 0.85 -24.17 0.29
C ALA A 129 0.03 -24.70 1.49
N PHE A 130 0.63 -24.70 2.69
CA PHE A 130 0.03 -25.16 3.95
C PHE A 130 -0.42 -24.02 4.86
N SER A 131 0.27 -22.89 4.78
CA SER A 131 0.02 -21.69 5.59
C SER A 131 0.07 -20.46 4.67
N PRO A 132 -1.02 -20.14 3.97
CA PRO A 132 -1.00 -19.12 2.93
C PRO A 132 -0.71 -17.72 3.49
N ARG A 133 0.06 -16.92 2.75
CA ARG A 133 0.20 -15.50 2.99
C ARG A 133 -0.96 -14.77 2.30
N TYR A 134 -2.12 -14.66 2.97
CA TYR A 134 -3.36 -14.19 2.38
C TYR A 134 -3.72 -12.74 2.70
N GLN A 135 -3.09 -12.14 3.71
CA GLN A 135 -3.34 -10.75 4.13
C GLN A 135 -2.07 -10.07 4.60
N GLY A 136 -2.11 -8.74 4.77
CA GLY A 136 -1.03 -7.94 5.36
C GLY A 136 -0.75 -8.32 6.81
N ALA A 137 0.35 -7.80 7.35
CA ALA A 137 0.72 -7.94 8.76
C ALA A 137 0.68 -6.55 9.40
N GLY A 138 -0.10 -6.41 10.49
CA GLY A 138 -0.31 -5.15 11.17
C GLY A 138 -1.75 -4.91 11.56
N SER A 139 -2.14 -3.67 11.65
CA SER A 139 -3.49 -3.23 12.03
C SER A 139 -4.57 -3.65 11.02
N SER A 140 -4.18 -3.96 9.77
CA SER A 140 -5.06 -4.45 8.72
C SER A 140 -5.50 -5.91 8.88
N MET A 141 -4.92 -6.65 9.83
CA MET A 141 -5.25 -8.06 10.05
C MET A 141 -6.71 -8.24 10.47
N VAL A 142 -7.42 -9.13 9.77
CA VAL A 142 -8.77 -9.57 10.12
C VAL A 142 -8.77 -11.03 10.55
N ASN A 143 -9.78 -11.44 11.32
CA ASN A 143 -10.01 -12.83 11.70
C ASN A 143 -11.10 -13.41 10.77
N PRO A 144 -10.75 -13.99 9.63
CA PRO A 144 -11.71 -14.52 8.69
C PRO A 144 -12.40 -15.76 9.25
N THR A 145 -13.65 -16.00 8.86
CA THR A 145 -14.40 -17.20 9.28
C THR A 145 -13.90 -18.48 8.59
N LYS A 146 -13.18 -18.34 7.48
CA LYS A 146 -12.62 -19.44 6.69
C LYS A 146 -11.38 -18.94 5.96
N VAL A 147 -10.29 -19.67 6.03
CA VAL A 147 -9.09 -19.49 5.19
C VAL A 147 -8.82 -20.81 4.50
N GLU A 148 -8.68 -20.78 3.19
CA GLU A 148 -8.28 -21.93 2.41
C GLU A 148 -6.78 -21.98 2.25
N ASP A 149 -6.21 -23.15 2.40
CA ASP A 149 -4.83 -23.47 2.01
C ASP A 149 -4.84 -24.50 0.86
N MET A 150 -3.76 -24.54 0.10
CA MET A 150 -3.70 -25.42 -1.07
C MET A 150 -3.77 -26.90 -0.66
N SER A 151 -3.17 -27.29 0.47
CA SER A 151 -3.15 -28.68 0.94
C SER A 151 -4.55 -29.20 1.26
N SER A 152 -5.44 -28.35 1.73
CA SER A 152 -6.81 -28.72 2.09
C SER A 152 -7.79 -28.75 0.91
N VAL A 153 -7.52 -27.99 -0.17
CA VAL A 153 -8.47 -27.84 -1.29
C VAL A 153 -8.09 -28.58 -2.56
N LEU A 154 -6.86 -29.06 -2.71
CA LEU A 154 -6.37 -29.78 -3.89
C LEU A 154 -7.26 -30.98 -4.27
N GLN A 155 -7.78 -31.71 -3.30
CA GLN A 155 -8.66 -32.87 -3.51
C GLN A 155 -9.99 -32.52 -4.22
N GLN A 156 -10.33 -31.24 -4.35
CA GLN A 156 -11.52 -30.80 -5.08
C GLN A 156 -11.28 -30.73 -6.61
N TYR A 157 -10.05 -31.00 -7.05
CA TYR A 157 -9.65 -30.98 -8.46
C TYR A 157 -9.14 -32.36 -8.87
N ASP A 158 -9.45 -32.74 -10.10
CA ASP A 158 -8.95 -33.96 -10.71
C ASP A 158 -7.50 -33.74 -11.18
N LEU A 159 -6.56 -33.78 -10.23
CA LEU A 159 -5.11 -33.59 -10.42
C LEU A 159 -4.36 -34.80 -9.88
N ASN A 160 -3.35 -35.25 -10.62
CA ASN A 160 -2.49 -36.35 -10.21
C ASN A 160 -1.40 -35.84 -9.24
N ILE A 161 -1.73 -35.69 -7.97
CA ILE A 161 -0.81 -35.18 -6.94
C ILE A 161 0.08 -36.31 -6.42
N LEU A 162 1.37 -36.27 -6.74
CA LEU A 162 2.37 -37.22 -6.28
C LEU A 162 2.68 -37.06 -4.77
N GLY A 163 2.68 -35.82 -4.30
CA GLY A 163 2.91 -35.50 -2.90
C GLY A 163 3.07 -34.00 -2.65
N MET A 164 3.18 -33.66 -1.35
CA MET A 164 3.34 -32.29 -0.88
C MET A 164 4.33 -32.21 0.26
N THR A 165 5.12 -31.13 0.30
CA THR A 165 6.01 -30.82 1.44
C THR A 165 6.30 -29.32 1.54
N ARG A 166 6.69 -28.85 2.73
CA ARG A 166 7.10 -27.47 2.93
C ARG A 166 8.43 -27.15 2.25
N GLY A 167 9.42 -28.01 2.41
CA GLY A 167 10.75 -27.90 1.81
C GLY A 167 11.62 -26.76 2.37
N TYR A 168 11.03 -25.73 2.94
CA TYR A 168 11.71 -24.63 3.63
C TYR A 168 10.90 -24.13 4.82
N GLN A 169 11.58 -23.48 5.77
CA GLN A 169 10.92 -22.83 6.91
C GLN A 169 10.80 -21.33 6.70
N ARG A 170 9.65 -20.76 7.10
CA ARG A 170 9.32 -19.33 6.91
C ARG A 170 10.27 -18.40 7.67
N ASN A 171 10.80 -18.83 8.82
CA ASN A 171 11.75 -18.07 9.62
C ASN A 171 13.17 -18.00 9.05
N GLY A 172 13.42 -18.61 7.88
CA GLY A 172 14.73 -18.66 7.23
C GLY A 172 15.58 -19.86 7.59
N ASP A 173 15.20 -20.66 8.61
CA ASP A 173 15.91 -21.88 8.97
C ASP A 173 15.82 -22.95 7.88
N VAL A 174 16.75 -23.87 7.88
CA VAL A 174 16.81 -25.00 6.95
C VAL A 174 16.59 -26.29 7.70
N ASP A 175 15.58 -27.06 7.31
CA ASP A 175 15.40 -28.46 7.68
C ASP A 175 15.93 -29.33 6.54
N GLU A 176 17.09 -29.95 6.73
CA GLU A 176 17.74 -30.75 5.67
C GLU A 176 16.94 -32.02 5.30
N ASN A 177 16.13 -32.57 6.20
CA ASN A 177 15.30 -33.72 5.90
C ASN A 177 14.12 -33.30 5.00
N ASP A 178 13.47 -32.19 5.34
CA ASP A 178 12.35 -31.65 4.56
C ASP A 178 12.83 -31.17 3.18
N ARG A 179 14.00 -30.52 3.14
CA ARG A 179 14.66 -30.11 1.88
C ARG A 179 14.98 -31.31 0.98
N LYS A 180 15.58 -32.37 1.56
CA LYS A 180 15.88 -33.59 0.81
C LYS A 180 14.62 -34.25 0.26
N PHE A 181 13.58 -34.35 1.09
CA PHE A 181 12.29 -34.89 0.66
C PHE A 181 11.66 -34.06 -0.47
N ALA A 182 11.78 -32.72 -0.41
CA ALA A 182 11.34 -31.83 -1.48
C ALA A 182 12.07 -32.10 -2.82
N LEU A 183 13.38 -32.34 -2.78
CA LEU A 183 14.17 -32.67 -3.96
C LEU A 183 13.80 -34.05 -4.53
N ASP A 184 13.68 -35.06 -3.66
CA ASP A 184 13.27 -36.40 -4.08
C ASP A 184 11.87 -36.39 -4.72
N LEU A 185 10.94 -35.65 -4.15
CA LEU A 185 9.58 -35.48 -4.69
C LEU A 185 9.60 -34.75 -6.04
N SER A 186 10.43 -33.70 -6.15
CA SER A 186 10.58 -32.93 -7.39
C SER A 186 11.18 -33.75 -8.54
N MET A 187 12.13 -34.62 -8.23
CA MET A 187 12.78 -35.49 -9.22
C MET A 187 11.81 -36.50 -9.83
N ASN A 188 10.82 -36.95 -9.05
CA ASN A 188 9.84 -37.98 -9.46
C ASN A 188 8.55 -37.39 -10.08
N ALA A 189 8.36 -36.08 -10.03
CA ALA A 189 7.17 -35.44 -10.58
C ALA A 189 7.41 -34.91 -12.01
N ASP A 190 6.37 -34.90 -12.85
CA ASP A 190 6.39 -34.24 -14.16
C ASP A 190 6.42 -32.71 -14.01
N ILE A 191 5.72 -32.18 -13.01
CA ILE A 191 5.56 -30.74 -12.75
C ILE A 191 5.73 -30.47 -11.25
N VAL A 192 6.42 -29.37 -10.92
CA VAL A 192 6.53 -28.86 -9.57
C VAL A 192 5.77 -27.54 -9.44
N ILE A 193 4.81 -27.47 -8.52
CA ILE A 193 4.19 -26.22 -8.07
C ILE A 193 4.96 -25.76 -6.84
N PHE A 194 5.64 -24.60 -6.93
CA PHE A 194 6.45 -24.04 -5.87
C PHE A 194 5.80 -22.78 -5.30
N CYS A 195 5.32 -22.84 -4.05
CA CYS A 195 4.62 -21.76 -3.36
C CYS A 195 5.59 -20.98 -2.46
N PHE A 196 5.81 -19.70 -2.73
CA PHE A 196 6.85 -18.91 -2.08
C PHE A 196 6.56 -17.40 -2.14
N GLY A 197 7.40 -16.58 -1.47
CA GLY A 197 7.28 -15.13 -1.52
C GLY A 197 7.77 -14.43 -0.24
N LEU A 198 7.19 -13.28 0.05
CA LEU A 198 7.48 -12.51 1.26
C LEU A 198 6.64 -13.00 2.44
N ASP A 199 7.27 -13.11 3.59
CA ASP A 199 6.62 -13.44 4.84
C ASP A 199 6.06 -12.18 5.56
N GLU A 200 5.41 -12.39 6.69
CA GLU A 200 4.82 -11.34 7.51
C GLU A 200 5.88 -10.40 8.11
N ILE A 201 7.11 -10.88 8.31
CA ILE A 201 8.22 -10.07 8.86
C ILE A 201 8.74 -9.12 7.81
N SER A 202 8.88 -9.60 6.59
CA SER A 202 9.41 -8.80 5.47
C SER A 202 8.49 -7.65 5.07
N GLU A 203 7.18 -7.78 5.33
CA GLU A 203 6.15 -6.79 4.94
C GLU A 203 5.21 -6.46 6.10
N SER A 204 5.74 -6.18 7.27
CA SER A 204 4.93 -5.77 8.41
C SER A 204 4.74 -4.26 8.45
N GLU A 205 3.57 -3.82 8.90
CA GLU A 205 3.35 -2.43 9.32
C GLU A 205 4.41 -2.01 10.35
N GLY A 206 4.91 -0.78 10.23
CA GLY A 206 5.92 -0.23 11.14
C GLY A 206 7.37 -0.66 10.83
N LEU A 207 7.62 -1.31 9.69
CA LEU A 207 8.96 -1.67 9.22
C LEU A 207 9.21 -1.12 7.82
N ASP A 208 10.37 -0.50 7.63
CA ASP A 208 10.87 -0.13 6.32
C ASP A 208 11.73 -1.27 5.75
N ARG A 209 11.43 -1.67 4.52
CA ARG A 209 12.25 -2.65 3.80
C ARG A 209 13.55 -2.00 3.35
N THR A 210 14.67 -2.65 3.63
CA THR A 210 16.00 -2.21 3.21
C THR A 210 16.51 -2.90 1.93
N HIS A 211 15.72 -3.82 1.40
CA HIS A 211 15.97 -4.55 0.14
C HIS A 211 14.65 -5.10 -0.42
N MET A 212 14.65 -5.48 -1.70
CA MET A 212 13.48 -6.04 -2.37
C MET A 212 13.57 -7.56 -2.60
N ARG A 213 14.40 -8.27 -1.82
CA ARG A 213 14.61 -9.72 -1.97
C ARG A 213 13.62 -10.51 -1.15
N ILE A 214 13.26 -11.71 -1.64
CA ILE A 214 12.58 -12.74 -0.86
C ILE A 214 13.61 -13.51 0.01
N PRO A 215 13.18 -14.28 1.04
CA PRO A 215 14.08 -15.07 1.88
C PRO A 215 14.99 -16.00 1.07
N GLN A 216 16.29 -16.02 1.43
CA GLN A 216 17.31 -16.71 0.65
C GLN A 216 17.16 -18.24 0.65
N ASN A 217 16.62 -18.84 1.73
CA ASN A 217 16.37 -20.28 1.83
C ASN A 217 15.37 -20.76 0.76
N GLN A 218 14.35 -19.94 0.42
CA GLN A 218 13.39 -20.22 -0.65
C GLN A 218 14.09 -20.21 -2.02
N ILE A 219 14.95 -19.21 -2.27
CA ILE A 219 15.71 -19.11 -3.54
C ILE A 219 16.65 -20.29 -3.70
N ASN A 220 17.35 -20.68 -2.63
CA ASN A 220 18.29 -21.82 -2.65
C ASN A 220 17.55 -23.13 -2.97
N LEU A 221 16.40 -23.38 -2.34
CA LEU A 221 15.60 -24.57 -2.63
C LEU A 221 15.07 -24.55 -4.07
N LEU A 222 14.56 -23.42 -4.55
CA LEU A 222 14.08 -23.26 -5.93
C LEU A 222 15.21 -23.56 -6.94
N GLN A 223 16.41 -23.05 -6.67
CA GLN A 223 17.59 -23.32 -7.50
C GLN A 223 17.95 -24.80 -7.50
N ASP A 224 17.89 -25.48 -6.35
CA ASP A 224 18.21 -26.91 -6.28
C ASP A 224 17.13 -27.75 -6.98
N ILE A 225 15.86 -27.42 -6.83
CA ILE A 225 14.77 -28.07 -7.57
C ILE A 225 14.97 -27.89 -9.08
N SER A 226 15.40 -26.70 -9.53
CA SER A 226 15.59 -26.44 -10.97
C SER A 226 16.69 -27.30 -11.63
N LYS A 227 17.60 -27.89 -10.83
CA LYS A 227 18.62 -28.83 -11.32
C LYS A 227 18.09 -30.24 -11.58
N VAL A 228 16.97 -30.61 -10.94
CA VAL A 228 16.37 -31.94 -11.02
C VAL A 228 15.04 -31.96 -11.78
N ASN A 229 14.38 -30.81 -11.87
CA ASN A 229 13.12 -30.65 -12.62
C ASN A 229 13.03 -29.25 -13.23
N GLU A 230 12.90 -29.18 -14.57
CA GLU A 230 12.79 -27.90 -15.27
C GLU A 230 11.35 -27.35 -15.36
N ASN A 231 10.34 -28.18 -15.04
CA ASN A 231 8.91 -27.83 -15.16
C ASN A 231 8.37 -27.24 -13.85
N ILE A 232 8.90 -26.10 -13.46
CA ILE A 232 8.52 -25.43 -12.22
C ILE A 232 7.52 -24.31 -12.49
N ILE A 233 6.41 -24.34 -11.78
CA ILE A 233 5.38 -23.29 -11.74
C ILE A 233 5.47 -22.58 -10.41
N GLY A 234 5.94 -21.35 -10.40
CA GLY A 234 6.05 -20.52 -9.20
C GLY A 234 4.72 -19.86 -8.85
N ILE A 235 4.22 -20.07 -7.64
CA ILE A 235 3.08 -19.33 -7.06
C ILE A 235 3.66 -18.32 -6.09
N LEU A 236 3.67 -17.06 -6.53
CA LEU A 236 4.30 -15.97 -5.79
C LEU A 236 3.28 -15.22 -4.95
N SER A 237 3.55 -15.08 -3.64
CA SER A 237 2.80 -14.24 -2.71
C SER A 237 3.71 -13.14 -2.15
N ALA A 238 3.44 -11.90 -2.50
CA ALA A 238 4.14 -10.71 -2.01
C ALA A 238 3.20 -9.51 -2.12
N GLY A 239 3.14 -8.66 -1.11
CA GLY A 239 2.26 -7.49 -1.11
C GLY A 239 2.79 -6.31 -1.92
N SER A 240 4.07 -6.35 -2.33
CA SER A 240 4.77 -5.30 -3.07
C SER A 240 5.81 -5.88 -4.01
N ALA A 241 6.37 -5.05 -4.89
CA ALA A 241 7.40 -5.45 -5.85
C ALA A 241 8.65 -6.03 -5.17
N ILE A 242 9.22 -7.04 -5.82
CA ILE A 242 10.42 -7.75 -5.39
C ILE A 242 11.42 -7.89 -6.53
N GLU A 243 12.69 -8.09 -6.19
CA GLU A 243 13.71 -8.54 -7.13
C GLU A 243 13.50 -10.00 -7.50
N MET A 244 13.60 -10.33 -8.78
CA MET A 244 13.31 -11.66 -9.30
C MET A 244 14.49 -12.28 -10.07
N PRO A 245 15.73 -12.32 -9.56
CA PRO A 245 16.86 -12.92 -10.29
C PRO A 245 16.66 -14.43 -10.53
N TRP A 246 15.79 -15.05 -9.74
CA TRP A 246 15.41 -16.47 -9.79
C TRP A 246 14.32 -16.79 -10.83
N HIS A 247 13.76 -15.79 -11.52
CA HIS A 247 12.64 -15.97 -12.47
C HIS A 247 12.95 -16.97 -13.60
N THR A 248 14.21 -17.18 -13.91
CA THR A 248 14.67 -18.14 -14.92
C THR A 248 14.50 -19.59 -14.50
N TYR A 249 14.39 -19.88 -13.20
CA TYR A 249 14.18 -21.24 -12.68
C TYR A 249 12.73 -21.71 -12.86
N CYS A 250 11.78 -20.83 -13.09
CA CYS A 250 10.38 -21.17 -13.29
C CYS A 250 9.98 -21.08 -14.77
N LYS A 251 9.26 -22.08 -15.31
CA LYS A 251 8.60 -22.01 -16.62
C LYS A 251 7.33 -21.17 -16.61
N ALA A 252 6.61 -21.15 -15.49
CA ALA A 252 5.50 -20.23 -15.30
C ALA A 252 5.58 -19.57 -13.92
N ILE A 253 5.06 -18.34 -13.84
CA ILE A 253 4.96 -17.59 -12.58
C ILE A 253 3.56 -16.98 -12.52
N LEU A 254 2.78 -17.41 -11.52
CA LEU A 254 1.50 -16.81 -11.18
C LEU A 254 1.69 -15.98 -9.90
N HIS A 255 1.40 -14.69 -9.98
CA HIS A 255 1.53 -13.77 -8.85
C HIS A 255 0.15 -13.40 -8.31
N GLY A 256 -0.07 -13.71 -7.05
CA GLY A 256 -1.35 -13.49 -6.39
C GLY A 256 -1.38 -12.28 -5.48
N TYR A 257 -0.28 -11.56 -5.29
CA TYR A 257 -0.16 -10.59 -4.20
C TYR A 257 -0.54 -11.24 -2.85
N LEU A 258 -1.58 -10.73 -2.18
CA LEU A 258 -2.17 -11.28 -0.97
C LEU A 258 -3.61 -11.69 -1.29
N ASN A 259 -3.83 -12.97 -1.60
CA ASN A 259 -5.01 -13.50 -2.28
C ASN A 259 -6.32 -13.52 -1.46
N GLY A 260 -6.29 -13.08 -0.19
CA GLY A 260 -7.45 -13.18 0.68
C GLY A 260 -7.82 -14.62 1.06
N GLN A 261 -8.95 -14.76 1.75
CA GLN A 261 -9.38 -16.02 2.38
C GLN A 261 -9.68 -17.17 1.42
N ALA A 262 -9.96 -16.88 0.14
CA ALA A 262 -10.34 -17.85 -0.89
C ALA A 262 -9.27 -17.99 -2.00
N GLY A 263 -8.03 -17.59 -1.71
CA GLY A 263 -6.95 -17.54 -2.69
C GLY A 263 -6.49 -18.88 -3.21
N ALA A 264 -6.59 -19.95 -2.41
CA ALA A 264 -6.13 -21.28 -2.82
C ALA A 264 -6.99 -21.87 -3.95
N LEU A 265 -8.31 -21.83 -3.82
CA LEU A 265 -9.23 -22.26 -4.89
C LEU A 265 -9.11 -21.37 -6.13
N ALA A 266 -8.96 -20.06 -5.96
CA ALA A 266 -8.76 -19.14 -7.08
C ALA A 266 -7.46 -19.45 -7.84
N THR A 267 -6.38 -19.79 -7.14
CA THR A 267 -5.11 -20.24 -7.75
C THR A 267 -5.32 -21.51 -8.58
N LEU A 268 -5.99 -22.51 -8.02
CA LEU A 268 -6.26 -23.78 -8.73
C LEU A 268 -7.19 -23.60 -9.93
N ASP A 269 -8.17 -22.69 -9.86
CA ASP A 269 -9.01 -22.35 -11.02
C ASP A 269 -8.18 -21.80 -12.19
N ILE A 270 -7.19 -20.96 -11.91
CA ILE A 270 -6.29 -20.46 -12.94
C ILE A 270 -5.36 -21.57 -13.43
N LEU A 271 -4.69 -22.28 -12.52
CA LEU A 271 -3.74 -23.33 -12.90
C LEU A 271 -4.39 -24.41 -13.78
N THR A 272 -5.64 -24.77 -13.53
CA THR A 272 -6.38 -25.76 -14.31
C THR A 272 -7.07 -25.19 -15.56
N GLY A 273 -7.02 -23.89 -15.78
CA GLY A 273 -7.67 -23.23 -16.91
C GLY A 273 -9.18 -23.08 -16.78
N LYS A 274 -9.78 -23.35 -15.61
CA LYS A 274 -11.19 -23.03 -15.33
C LYS A 274 -11.45 -21.53 -15.40
N VAL A 275 -10.46 -20.73 -15.02
CA VAL A 275 -10.46 -19.29 -15.15
C VAL A 275 -9.22 -18.88 -15.96
N ASN A 276 -9.42 -18.05 -16.97
CA ASN A 276 -8.33 -17.43 -17.71
C ASN A 276 -7.77 -16.23 -16.92
N PRO A 277 -6.45 -16.17 -16.60
CA PRO A 277 -5.87 -15.05 -15.85
C PRO A 277 -6.07 -13.73 -16.59
N SER A 278 -6.43 -12.70 -15.84
CA SER A 278 -6.75 -11.38 -16.41
C SER A 278 -6.28 -10.21 -15.54
N GLY A 279 -5.59 -10.48 -14.43
CA GLY A 279 -4.96 -9.47 -13.59
C GLY A 279 -3.84 -8.74 -14.33
N ARG A 280 -3.58 -7.50 -13.93
CA ARG A 280 -2.49 -6.66 -14.44
C ARG A 280 -1.72 -6.05 -13.28
N LEU A 281 -0.39 -5.93 -13.44
CA LEU A 281 0.46 -5.31 -12.43
C LEU A 281 0.03 -3.86 -12.19
N ALA A 282 -0.28 -3.53 -10.95
CA ALA A 282 -0.57 -2.16 -10.51
C ALA A 282 0.70 -1.37 -10.15
N GLU A 283 1.87 -1.99 -10.30
CA GLU A 283 3.19 -1.41 -10.03
C GLU A 283 4.23 -1.95 -11.01
N THR A 284 5.41 -1.33 -11.03
CA THR A 284 6.55 -1.78 -11.84
C THR A 284 7.46 -2.67 -11.00
N TYR A 285 7.91 -3.78 -11.54
CA TYR A 285 8.92 -4.65 -10.94
C TYR A 285 10.30 -4.29 -11.47
N PRO A 286 11.15 -3.59 -10.69
CA PRO A 286 12.52 -3.29 -11.11
C PRO A 286 13.38 -4.55 -11.12
N ILE A 287 14.52 -4.50 -11.80
CA ILE A 287 15.51 -5.61 -11.78
C ILE A 287 16.23 -5.64 -10.44
N SER A 288 16.52 -4.48 -9.83
CA SER A 288 17.15 -4.37 -8.52
C SER A 288 16.67 -3.16 -7.74
N TYR A 289 16.86 -3.21 -6.43
CA TYR A 289 16.49 -2.13 -5.50
C TYR A 289 17.21 -0.82 -5.82
N GLU A 290 18.47 -0.90 -6.25
CA GLU A 290 19.30 0.26 -6.61
C GLU A 290 18.75 1.06 -7.79
N GLN A 291 17.89 0.44 -8.61
CA GLN A 291 17.25 1.10 -9.75
C GLN A 291 16.00 1.90 -9.36
N THR A 292 15.55 1.80 -8.11
CA THR A 292 14.35 2.56 -7.68
C THR A 292 14.64 4.06 -7.60
N PRO A 293 13.65 4.93 -7.90
CA PRO A 293 13.88 6.38 -7.90
C PRO A 293 14.29 6.92 -6.53
N ALA A 294 13.78 6.32 -5.45
CA ALA A 294 14.02 6.74 -4.07
C ALA A 294 15.22 6.05 -3.39
N PHE A 295 15.96 5.18 -4.08
CA PHE A 295 17.02 4.33 -3.50
C PHE A 295 17.98 5.06 -2.55
N ARG A 296 18.37 6.31 -2.88
CA ARG A 296 19.33 7.09 -2.06
C ARG A 296 18.70 7.75 -0.84
N TYR A 297 17.36 7.86 -0.80
CA TYR A 297 16.62 8.66 0.17
C TYR A 297 15.60 7.83 0.96
N TYR A 298 15.54 6.51 0.71
CA TYR A 298 14.67 5.57 1.40
C TYR A 298 15.48 4.33 1.86
N PRO A 299 15.29 3.83 3.10
CA PRO A 299 14.48 4.45 4.15
C PRO A 299 14.99 5.83 4.55
N SER A 300 14.08 6.70 5.02
CA SER A 300 14.48 8.03 5.47
C SER A 300 15.43 7.96 6.67
N ASN A 301 16.32 8.92 6.75
CA ASN A 301 17.24 9.05 7.89
C ASN A 301 16.68 10.10 8.85
N GLU A 302 16.78 9.83 10.16
CA GLU A 302 16.50 10.79 11.22
C GLU A 302 15.14 11.52 11.11
N LYS A 303 15.12 12.85 10.91
CA LYS A 303 13.91 13.69 11.03
C LYS A 303 13.14 13.92 9.75
N THR A 304 13.74 13.75 8.59
CA THR A 304 13.14 14.13 7.30
C THR A 304 13.14 13.02 6.29
N SER A 305 12.11 12.98 5.44
CA SER A 305 12.06 12.18 4.23
C SER A 305 12.09 13.10 3.03
N GLU A 306 13.00 12.84 2.09
CA GLU A 306 13.17 13.65 0.90
C GLU A 306 12.57 12.94 -0.31
N TYR A 307 11.49 13.50 -0.85
CA TYR A 307 10.80 12.98 -2.05
C TYR A 307 11.34 13.65 -3.30
N ARG A 308 12.64 13.46 -3.56
CA ARG A 308 13.34 14.11 -4.69
C ARG A 308 12.82 13.65 -6.06
N GLU A 309 12.24 12.47 -6.12
CA GLU A 309 11.64 11.93 -7.34
C GLU A 309 10.42 12.70 -7.82
N SER A 310 9.76 13.49 -6.96
CA SER A 310 8.58 14.29 -7.30
C SER A 310 7.50 13.44 -8.01
N VAL A 311 7.08 13.80 -9.23
CA VAL A 311 6.06 13.06 -10.01
C VAL A 311 6.57 11.76 -10.63
N TYR A 312 7.88 11.51 -10.58
CA TYR A 312 8.50 10.34 -11.21
C TYR A 312 8.47 9.12 -10.29
N VAL A 313 7.27 8.64 -9.97
CA VAL A 313 7.02 7.48 -9.12
C VAL A 313 6.64 6.27 -9.99
N GLY A 314 7.20 5.09 -9.67
CA GLY A 314 6.89 3.85 -10.37
C GLY A 314 7.16 3.95 -11.88
N TYR A 315 6.22 3.50 -12.72
CA TYR A 315 6.38 3.50 -14.17
C TYR A 315 6.66 4.89 -14.77
N ARG A 316 6.19 5.96 -14.13
CA ARG A 316 6.47 7.34 -14.58
C ARG A 316 7.96 7.61 -14.60
N TYR A 317 8.70 7.08 -13.62
CA TYR A 317 10.16 7.15 -13.60
C TYR A 317 10.79 6.19 -14.62
N TYR A 318 10.51 4.89 -14.50
CA TYR A 318 11.20 3.87 -15.31
C TYR A 318 11.01 4.08 -16.81
N ASP A 319 9.81 4.45 -17.21
CA ASP A 319 9.49 4.69 -18.61
C ASP A 319 10.13 5.99 -19.14
N THR A 320 10.04 7.09 -18.38
CA THR A 320 10.64 8.38 -18.79
C THR A 320 12.16 8.31 -18.82
N SER A 321 12.80 7.73 -17.82
CA SER A 321 14.25 7.59 -17.70
C SER A 321 14.83 6.41 -18.50
N LYS A 322 13.97 5.65 -19.21
CA LYS A 322 14.35 4.47 -20.02
C LYS A 322 15.11 3.41 -19.20
N VAL A 323 14.76 3.25 -17.93
CA VAL A 323 15.34 2.24 -17.05
C VAL A 323 14.68 0.89 -17.34
N ARG A 324 15.50 -0.11 -17.66
CA ARG A 324 15.01 -1.47 -17.90
C ARG A 324 14.43 -2.06 -16.62
N VAL A 325 13.27 -2.70 -16.74
CA VAL A 325 12.54 -3.34 -15.63
C VAL A 325 12.33 -4.83 -15.88
N GLN A 326 12.06 -5.58 -14.83
CA GLN A 326 11.72 -7.00 -14.92
C GLN A 326 10.33 -7.20 -15.50
N TYR A 327 9.34 -6.48 -14.97
CA TYR A 327 7.97 -6.43 -15.49
C TYR A 327 7.46 -4.99 -15.43
N PRO A 328 6.90 -4.47 -16.53
CA PRO A 328 6.37 -3.11 -16.56
C PRO A 328 5.00 -3.01 -15.88
N PHE A 329 4.65 -1.81 -15.45
CA PHE A 329 3.29 -1.48 -15.00
C PHE A 329 2.24 -1.87 -16.05
N GLY A 330 1.13 -2.40 -15.59
CA GLY A 330 0.03 -2.84 -16.45
C GLY A 330 0.22 -4.21 -17.10
N PHE A 331 1.38 -4.86 -16.91
CA PHE A 331 1.69 -6.16 -17.52
C PHE A 331 0.90 -7.31 -16.89
N GLY A 332 0.55 -8.29 -17.71
CA GLY A 332 -0.03 -9.57 -17.32
C GLY A 332 -0.37 -10.38 -18.57
N LEU A 333 -0.10 -11.68 -18.54
CA LEU A 333 -0.41 -12.64 -19.61
C LEU A 333 -1.83 -13.19 -19.47
N SER A 334 -2.31 -13.79 -20.56
CA SER A 334 -3.57 -14.51 -20.65
C SER A 334 -3.34 -15.86 -21.34
N TYR A 335 -4.28 -16.80 -21.22
CA TYR A 335 -4.29 -18.03 -22.03
C TYR A 335 -4.88 -17.82 -23.42
N THR A 336 -5.30 -16.60 -23.77
CA THR A 336 -5.77 -16.19 -25.08
C THR A 336 -5.06 -14.93 -25.54
N GLU A 337 -5.26 -14.53 -26.78
CA GLU A 337 -4.63 -13.37 -27.38
C GLU A 337 -5.66 -12.31 -27.76
N PHE A 338 -5.27 -11.04 -27.67
CA PHE A 338 -6.11 -9.91 -28.02
C PHE A 338 -5.41 -9.00 -29.03
N THR A 339 -6.18 -8.49 -30.01
CA THR A 339 -5.73 -7.47 -30.94
C THR A 339 -6.55 -6.21 -30.80
N TYR A 340 -5.93 -5.06 -31.08
CA TYR A 340 -6.57 -3.74 -31.00
C TYR A 340 -6.61 -3.11 -32.38
N SER A 341 -7.74 -2.43 -32.70
CA SER A 341 -7.92 -1.73 -33.97
C SER A 341 -8.84 -0.52 -33.82
N ASP A 342 -8.96 0.29 -34.86
CA ASP A 342 -9.93 1.36 -35.02
C ASP A 342 -9.94 2.38 -33.86
N LEU A 343 -8.75 2.93 -33.53
CA LEU A 343 -8.69 4.02 -32.57
C LEU A 343 -9.34 5.28 -33.17
N ILE A 344 -10.41 5.73 -32.54
CA ILE A 344 -11.11 6.98 -32.84
C ILE A 344 -10.95 7.89 -31.63
N ILE A 345 -10.41 9.08 -31.84
CA ILE A 345 -10.29 10.11 -30.80
C ILE A 345 -11.41 11.11 -31.01
N GLU A 346 -12.29 11.22 -30.01
CA GLU A 346 -13.40 12.16 -29.95
C GLU A 346 -13.05 13.33 -29.02
N GLU A 347 -13.89 14.33 -28.93
CA GLU A 347 -13.66 15.48 -28.06
C GLU A 347 -13.61 15.10 -26.58
N ASP A 348 -14.44 14.13 -26.19
CA ASP A 348 -14.68 13.71 -24.80
C ASP A 348 -14.22 12.27 -24.48
N GLY A 349 -13.38 11.66 -25.34
CA GLY A 349 -12.86 10.33 -25.10
C GLY A 349 -12.28 9.64 -26.32
N ILE A 350 -12.01 8.34 -26.16
CA ILE A 350 -11.59 7.48 -27.26
C ILE A 350 -12.53 6.30 -27.42
N LYS A 351 -12.62 5.79 -28.65
CA LYS A 351 -13.19 4.48 -28.98
C LYS A 351 -12.10 3.60 -29.58
N VAL A 352 -12.09 2.32 -29.20
CA VAL A 352 -11.14 1.34 -29.73
C VAL A 352 -11.84 -0.01 -29.82
N SER A 353 -11.55 -0.76 -30.89
CA SER A 353 -12.03 -2.13 -31.06
C SER A 353 -11.01 -3.11 -30.49
N VAL A 354 -11.49 -4.06 -29.68
CA VAL A 354 -10.68 -5.17 -29.13
C VAL A 354 -11.27 -6.47 -29.63
N THR A 355 -10.42 -7.36 -30.13
CA THR A 355 -10.80 -8.69 -30.62
C THR A 355 -10.04 -9.77 -29.85
N ASN A 356 -10.73 -10.74 -29.28
CA ASN A 356 -10.12 -11.96 -28.78
C ASN A 356 -9.81 -12.86 -29.99
N THR A 357 -8.53 -13.04 -30.31
CA THR A 357 -8.10 -13.81 -31.50
C THR A 357 -7.74 -15.27 -31.19
N GLY A 358 -7.77 -15.64 -29.90
CA GLY A 358 -7.51 -17.01 -29.48
C GLY A 358 -8.76 -17.88 -29.40
N ASP A 359 -8.59 -19.08 -28.89
CA ASP A 359 -9.59 -20.15 -28.82
C ASP A 359 -10.31 -20.24 -27.45
N ARG A 360 -10.01 -19.36 -26.52
CA ARG A 360 -10.56 -19.34 -25.16
C ARG A 360 -11.18 -18.00 -24.83
N ASP A 361 -12.24 -18.03 -24.04
CA ASP A 361 -12.81 -16.82 -23.44
C ASP A 361 -11.79 -16.17 -22.52
N GLY A 362 -11.78 -14.84 -22.47
CA GLY A 362 -10.84 -14.12 -21.61
C GLY A 362 -11.22 -12.66 -21.42
N ALA A 363 -10.53 -12.00 -20.49
CA ALA A 363 -10.69 -10.57 -20.26
C ALA A 363 -9.39 -9.83 -20.53
N GLU A 364 -9.52 -8.68 -21.19
CA GLU A 364 -8.41 -7.76 -21.48
C GLU A 364 -8.60 -6.45 -20.70
N VAL A 365 -7.50 -5.86 -20.24
CA VAL A 365 -7.50 -4.52 -19.62
C VAL A 365 -6.87 -3.55 -20.60
N VAL A 366 -7.70 -2.83 -21.29
CA VAL A 366 -7.30 -1.80 -22.25
C VAL A 366 -6.92 -0.53 -21.49
N GLN A 367 -5.69 -0.07 -21.65
CA GLN A 367 -5.09 1.02 -20.90
C GLN A 367 -4.84 2.21 -21.82
N MET A 368 -5.35 3.39 -21.45
CA MET A 368 -5.15 4.64 -22.15
C MET A 368 -4.13 5.50 -21.41
N TYR A 369 -3.03 5.79 -22.08
CA TYR A 369 -1.98 6.69 -21.59
C TYR A 369 -2.00 7.99 -22.38
N VAL A 370 -1.65 9.07 -21.69
CA VAL A 370 -1.56 10.42 -22.29
C VAL A 370 -0.19 11.01 -22.00
N GLY A 371 0.42 11.58 -23.02
CA GLY A 371 1.70 12.30 -22.91
C GLY A 371 1.66 13.62 -23.67
N LEU A 372 2.50 14.57 -23.28
CA LEU A 372 2.70 15.82 -24.00
C LEU A 372 4.18 15.97 -24.38
N PRO A 373 4.57 15.64 -25.62
CA PRO A 373 5.94 15.88 -26.10
C PRO A 373 6.28 17.37 -26.07
N ASN A 374 7.50 17.69 -25.67
CA ASN A 374 8.02 19.05 -25.56
C ASN A 374 7.22 19.94 -24.58
N ALA A 375 6.69 19.35 -23.51
CA ALA A 375 6.01 20.07 -22.44
C ALA A 375 6.92 21.13 -21.83
N ILE A 376 6.35 22.29 -21.50
CA ILE A 376 7.06 23.39 -20.82
C ILE A 376 7.21 23.07 -19.34
N VAL A 377 6.23 22.35 -18.75
CA VAL A 377 6.30 21.86 -17.37
C VAL A 377 6.81 20.42 -17.39
N PHE A 378 7.83 20.11 -16.63
CA PHE A 378 8.34 18.74 -16.55
C PHE A 378 7.24 17.76 -16.12
N ARG A 379 7.17 16.62 -16.78
CA ARG A 379 6.18 15.58 -16.53
C ARG A 379 6.68 14.23 -17.04
N PRO A 380 6.08 13.13 -16.61
CA PRO A 380 6.34 11.80 -17.19
C PRO A 380 6.05 11.78 -18.69
N GLU A 381 6.80 10.94 -19.43
CA GLU A 381 6.59 10.76 -20.87
C GLU A 381 5.14 10.38 -21.20
N LYS A 382 4.53 9.56 -20.36
CA LYS A 382 3.12 9.21 -20.42
C LYS A 382 2.54 8.86 -19.05
N GLU A 383 1.27 9.07 -18.88
CA GLU A 383 0.52 8.76 -17.67
C GLU A 383 -0.75 7.99 -18.00
N LEU A 384 -1.07 6.97 -17.22
CA LEU A 384 -2.37 6.29 -17.31
C LEU A 384 -3.49 7.25 -16.95
N LYS A 385 -4.40 7.49 -17.88
CA LYS A 385 -5.53 8.42 -17.71
C LYS A 385 -6.89 7.74 -17.79
N GLY A 386 -6.92 6.46 -18.17
CA GLY A 386 -8.14 5.67 -18.16
C GLY A 386 -7.86 4.21 -18.51
N PHE A 387 -8.74 3.32 -18.10
CA PHE A 387 -8.71 1.91 -18.50
C PHE A 387 -10.10 1.30 -18.44
N VAL A 388 -10.27 0.21 -19.21
CA VAL A 388 -11.49 -0.60 -19.19
C VAL A 388 -11.11 -2.07 -19.23
N LYS A 389 -11.65 -2.87 -18.31
CA LYS A 389 -11.58 -4.34 -18.37
C LYS A 389 -12.76 -4.84 -19.18
N VAL A 390 -12.51 -5.56 -20.27
CA VAL A 390 -13.52 -6.11 -21.16
C VAL A 390 -13.39 -7.63 -21.23
N TYR A 391 -14.49 -8.34 -20.99
CA TYR A 391 -14.57 -9.78 -21.18
C TYR A 391 -15.04 -10.08 -22.61
N LEU A 392 -14.33 -10.96 -23.32
CA LEU A 392 -14.61 -11.34 -24.71
C LEU A 392 -14.59 -12.86 -24.85
N LYS A 393 -15.59 -13.39 -25.52
CA LYS A 393 -15.58 -14.79 -25.96
C LYS A 393 -14.51 -15.01 -27.02
N ALA A 394 -14.10 -16.26 -27.22
CA ALA A 394 -13.23 -16.63 -28.32
C ALA A 394 -13.80 -16.13 -29.66
N GLY A 395 -12.99 -15.41 -30.44
CA GLY A 395 -13.37 -14.78 -31.71
C GLY A 395 -14.22 -13.50 -31.57
N GLU A 396 -14.64 -13.09 -30.38
CA GLU A 396 -15.49 -11.91 -30.18
C GLU A 396 -14.69 -10.63 -30.40
N ARG A 397 -15.29 -9.68 -31.13
CA ARG A 397 -14.83 -8.31 -31.27
C ARG A 397 -15.82 -7.35 -30.60
N ARG A 398 -15.30 -6.39 -29.85
CA ARG A 398 -16.10 -5.37 -29.18
C ARG A 398 -15.43 -4.01 -29.26
N GLN A 399 -16.22 -3.00 -29.57
CA GLN A 399 -15.79 -1.60 -29.44
C GLN A 399 -16.04 -1.15 -27.99
N ILE A 400 -15.02 -0.58 -27.37
CA ILE A 400 -15.08 0.01 -26.02
C ILE A 400 -14.84 1.52 -26.11
N ARG A 401 -15.28 2.24 -25.09
CA ARG A 401 -15.06 3.68 -24.92
C ARG A 401 -14.30 3.94 -23.62
N ILE A 402 -13.29 4.80 -23.68
CA ILE A 402 -12.62 5.35 -22.49
C ILE A 402 -12.82 6.87 -22.52
N PRO A 403 -13.57 7.45 -21.57
CA PRO A 403 -13.83 8.87 -21.55
C PRO A 403 -12.61 9.69 -21.15
N PHE A 404 -12.53 10.91 -21.62
CA PHE A 404 -11.69 11.94 -21.01
C PHE A 404 -12.45 12.57 -19.85
N ASP A 405 -11.76 12.75 -18.74
CA ASP A 405 -12.26 13.47 -17.58
C ASP A 405 -11.46 14.76 -17.35
N ASP A 406 -11.79 15.49 -16.32
CA ASP A 406 -11.09 16.73 -15.94
C ASP A 406 -9.62 16.52 -15.55
N LYS A 407 -9.20 15.25 -15.28
CA LYS A 407 -7.84 14.88 -14.88
C LYS A 407 -6.97 14.43 -16.06
N THR A 408 -7.57 14.26 -17.23
CA THR A 408 -6.89 13.63 -18.38
C THR A 408 -5.69 14.45 -18.86
N PHE A 409 -5.81 15.78 -18.94
CA PHE A 409 -4.80 16.66 -19.53
C PHE A 409 -4.17 17.64 -18.55
N ARG A 410 -4.72 17.79 -17.34
CA ARG A 410 -4.33 18.82 -16.37
C ARG A 410 -3.04 18.48 -15.62
N TYR A 411 -2.36 19.54 -15.16
CA TYR A 411 -1.30 19.50 -14.16
C TYR A 411 -1.60 20.52 -13.05
N TRP A 412 -1.01 20.34 -11.87
CA TRP A 412 -1.14 21.31 -10.80
C TRP A 412 -0.07 22.39 -10.95
N ASN A 413 -0.49 23.65 -11.05
CA ASN A 413 0.41 24.79 -11.10
C ASN A 413 0.61 25.37 -9.70
N ILE A 414 1.80 25.22 -9.13
CA ILE A 414 2.12 25.71 -7.77
C ILE A 414 2.14 27.24 -7.66
N LYS A 415 2.34 27.98 -8.76
CA LYS A 415 2.32 29.46 -8.76
C LYS A 415 0.92 30.01 -8.66
N THR A 416 0.00 29.42 -9.38
CA THR A 416 -1.40 29.87 -9.41
C THR A 416 -2.28 29.16 -8.39
N GLY A 417 -1.80 28.02 -7.82
CA GLY A 417 -2.56 27.19 -6.92
C GLY A 417 -3.79 26.56 -7.58
N GLN A 418 -3.72 26.25 -8.87
CA GLN A 418 -4.84 25.73 -9.66
C GLN A 418 -4.44 24.58 -10.56
N TRP A 419 -5.45 23.78 -10.95
CA TRP A 419 -5.31 22.82 -12.02
C TRP A 419 -5.38 23.53 -13.36
N GLU A 420 -4.36 23.32 -14.20
CA GLU A 420 -4.24 23.95 -15.49
C GLU A 420 -3.92 22.93 -16.59
N ILE A 421 -4.24 23.30 -17.82
CA ILE A 421 -3.93 22.54 -19.03
C ILE A 421 -2.90 23.35 -19.82
N GLU A 422 -1.80 22.70 -20.20
CA GLU A 422 -0.81 23.27 -21.11
C GLU A 422 -1.30 23.14 -22.56
N THR A 423 -1.20 24.20 -23.36
CA THR A 423 -1.55 24.14 -24.78
C THR A 423 -0.57 23.24 -25.53
N GLY A 424 -1.08 22.29 -26.32
CA GLY A 424 -0.22 21.43 -27.12
C GLY A 424 -0.91 20.24 -27.76
N ASN A 425 -0.12 19.49 -28.53
CA ASN A 425 -0.55 18.26 -29.19
C ASN A 425 -0.27 17.05 -28.30
N TYR A 426 -1.27 16.64 -27.54
CA TYR A 426 -1.18 15.47 -26.67
C TYR A 426 -1.20 14.17 -27.46
N GLN A 427 -0.31 13.25 -27.10
CA GLN A 427 -0.33 11.88 -27.60
C GLN A 427 -1.28 11.04 -26.78
N ILE A 428 -2.18 10.33 -27.44
CA ILE A 428 -3.06 9.32 -26.87
C ILE A 428 -2.48 7.95 -27.27
N MET A 429 -2.14 7.15 -26.29
CA MET A 429 -1.52 5.85 -26.48
C MET A 429 -2.39 4.78 -25.84
N VAL A 430 -2.77 3.75 -26.58
CA VAL A 430 -3.62 2.67 -26.09
C VAL A 430 -2.85 1.36 -26.16
N GLY A 431 -2.82 0.64 -25.05
CA GLY A 431 -2.03 -0.59 -24.96
C GLY A 431 -2.51 -1.56 -23.89
N ALA A 432 -1.83 -2.71 -23.82
CA ALA A 432 -2.04 -3.74 -22.82
C ALA A 432 -1.17 -3.55 -21.57
N SER A 433 -0.16 -2.67 -21.66
CA SER A 433 0.69 -2.22 -20.55
C SER A 433 1.39 -0.92 -20.95
N VAL A 434 2.11 -0.29 -20.01
CA VAL A 434 2.91 0.90 -20.31
C VAL A 434 4.00 0.64 -21.37
N ALA A 435 4.47 -0.59 -21.49
CA ALA A 435 5.49 -0.99 -22.47
C ALA A 435 4.91 -1.63 -23.74
N ASP A 436 3.66 -2.06 -23.74
CA ASP A 436 2.97 -2.66 -24.89
C ASP A 436 1.89 -1.70 -25.42
N ILE A 437 2.34 -0.64 -26.07
CA ILE A 437 1.47 0.33 -26.76
C ILE A 437 1.17 -0.19 -28.17
N ARG A 438 -0.12 -0.39 -28.46
CA ARG A 438 -0.59 -0.99 -29.72
C ARG A 438 -1.17 0.02 -30.69
N LEU A 439 -1.80 1.08 -30.19
CA LEU A 439 -2.37 2.15 -31.01
C LEU A 439 -1.97 3.51 -30.46
N THR A 440 -1.74 4.46 -31.36
CA THR A 440 -1.40 5.83 -31.02
C THR A 440 -2.18 6.83 -31.87
N GLY A 441 -2.51 7.96 -31.29
CA GLY A 441 -3.11 9.09 -31.97
C GLY A 441 -2.76 10.40 -31.30
N LYS A 442 -3.26 11.51 -31.80
CA LYS A 442 -2.98 12.85 -31.27
C LYS A 442 -4.28 13.63 -31.14
N THR A 443 -4.32 14.49 -30.13
CA THR A 443 -5.39 15.48 -29.94
C THR A 443 -4.77 16.80 -29.54
N GLU A 444 -5.21 17.88 -30.16
CA GLU A 444 -4.83 19.23 -29.75
C GLU A 444 -5.69 19.69 -28.57
N ARG A 445 -5.08 20.34 -27.60
CA ARG A 445 -5.78 21.01 -26.49
C ARG A 445 -5.28 22.43 -26.37
N ILE A 446 -6.22 23.37 -26.33
CA ILE A 446 -5.94 24.75 -25.98
C ILE A 446 -6.01 24.83 -24.46
N GLY A 447 -4.90 25.14 -23.86
CA GLY A 447 -4.78 25.22 -22.40
C GLY A 447 -5.10 26.62 -21.85
N ASN A 448 -5.07 26.72 -20.53
CA ASN A 448 -5.30 27.95 -19.79
C ASN A 448 -4.06 28.45 -19.00
N SER A 449 -2.92 27.76 -19.13
CA SER A 449 -1.68 28.14 -18.45
C SER A 449 -1.12 29.44 -18.98
N LYS A 450 -0.93 30.43 -18.10
CA LYS A 450 -0.33 31.73 -18.39
C LYS A 450 1.06 31.89 -17.80
N GLU A 451 1.31 31.25 -16.67
CA GLU A 451 2.58 31.27 -15.95
C GLU A 451 3.05 29.84 -15.73
N TYR A 452 4.32 29.58 -15.94
CA TYR A 452 4.89 28.26 -15.72
C TYR A 452 5.64 28.20 -14.38
N PRO A 453 5.49 27.13 -13.60
CA PRO A 453 6.01 27.07 -12.23
C PRO A 453 7.54 26.92 -12.16
N TYR A 454 8.17 26.35 -13.18
CA TYR A 454 9.57 25.92 -13.10
C TYR A 454 10.42 26.53 -14.21
N ASN A 455 11.73 26.67 -13.92
CA ASN A 455 12.73 27.11 -14.88
C ASN A 455 13.56 25.90 -15.36
N PRO A 456 13.42 25.46 -16.64
CA PRO A 456 14.14 24.29 -17.15
C PRO A 456 15.67 24.37 -17.01
N ALA A 457 16.25 25.58 -17.10
CA ALA A 457 17.70 25.74 -16.97
C ALA A 457 18.24 25.45 -15.56
N LYS A 458 17.37 25.56 -14.54
CA LYS A 458 17.72 25.29 -13.14
C LYS A 458 17.41 23.87 -12.68
N MET A 459 16.65 23.12 -13.50
CA MET A 459 16.11 21.81 -13.11
C MET A 459 16.28 20.74 -14.21
N PRO A 460 17.46 20.62 -14.86
CA PRO A 460 17.65 19.79 -16.05
C PRO A 460 17.31 18.30 -15.81
N TYR A 461 17.60 17.75 -14.63
CA TYR A 461 17.32 16.34 -14.34
C TYR A 461 15.84 16.06 -14.11
N TYR A 462 15.04 17.03 -13.65
CA TYR A 462 13.57 16.87 -13.63
C TYR A 462 12.99 16.85 -15.04
N TYR A 463 13.52 17.61 -15.99
CA TYR A 463 13.05 17.60 -17.38
C TYR A 463 13.47 16.35 -18.17
N THR A 464 14.47 15.63 -17.69
CA THR A 464 14.89 14.34 -18.30
C THR A 464 14.38 13.13 -17.54
N GLY A 465 13.79 13.32 -16.36
CA GLY A 465 13.34 12.23 -15.48
C GLY A 465 14.47 11.45 -14.79
N ILE A 466 15.75 11.87 -14.92
CA ILE A 466 16.91 11.17 -14.32
C ILE A 466 17.04 11.55 -12.84
N VAL A 467 16.01 11.22 -12.08
CA VAL A 467 15.82 11.72 -10.70
C VAL A 467 16.90 11.25 -9.72
N GLN A 468 17.59 10.16 -9.98
CA GLN A 468 18.71 9.72 -9.14
C GLN A 468 19.93 10.66 -9.19
N LYS A 469 19.96 11.63 -10.12
CA LYS A 469 21.03 12.62 -10.28
C LYS A 469 20.65 14.02 -9.78
N ILE A 470 19.45 14.20 -9.23
CA ILE A 470 18.99 15.50 -8.74
C ILE A 470 19.92 16.01 -7.66
N SER A 471 20.46 17.20 -7.88
CA SER A 471 21.32 17.91 -6.93
C SER A 471 20.50 18.61 -5.83
N ASP A 472 21.17 19.03 -4.77
CA ASP A 472 20.53 19.83 -3.71
C ASP A 472 19.99 21.16 -4.26
N ASP A 473 20.68 21.76 -5.24
CA ASP A 473 20.23 23.01 -5.85
C ASP A 473 18.94 22.84 -6.65
N GLU A 474 18.84 21.77 -7.45
CA GLU A 474 17.60 21.45 -8.17
C GLU A 474 16.45 21.11 -7.21
N PHE A 475 16.76 20.40 -6.12
CA PHE A 475 15.74 20.04 -5.13
C PHE A 475 15.25 21.27 -4.34
N ARG A 476 16.14 22.24 -4.02
CA ARG A 476 15.74 23.54 -3.45
C ARG A 476 14.84 24.32 -4.40
N GLU A 477 15.16 24.32 -5.70
CA GLU A 477 14.29 24.98 -6.71
C GLU A 477 12.91 24.34 -6.76
N LEU A 478 12.81 23.01 -6.66
CA LEU A 478 11.53 22.30 -6.57
C LEU A 478 10.76 22.66 -5.29
N LEU A 479 11.44 22.68 -4.13
CA LEU A 479 10.82 22.99 -2.84
C LEU A 479 10.40 24.45 -2.71
N GLY A 480 11.10 25.36 -3.38
CA GLY A 480 10.94 26.80 -3.20
C GLY A 480 11.51 27.34 -1.87
N HIS A 481 12.26 26.52 -1.14
CA HIS A 481 12.91 26.85 0.13
C HIS A 481 14.14 25.96 0.37
N GLU A 482 14.96 26.31 1.38
CA GLU A 482 16.10 25.49 1.78
C GLU A 482 15.67 24.09 2.23
N ILE A 483 16.50 23.09 1.93
CA ILE A 483 16.30 21.72 2.39
C ILE A 483 16.42 21.72 3.93
N PRO A 484 15.40 21.26 4.67
CA PRO A 484 15.46 21.23 6.12
C PRO A 484 16.64 20.36 6.61
N ASP A 485 17.32 20.78 7.67
CA ASP A 485 18.32 19.93 8.33
C ASP A 485 17.61 18.70 8.94
N GLY A 486 17.77 17.58 8.29
CA GLY A 486 17.20 16.30 8.70
C GLY A 486 17.91 15.63 9.86
N ARG A 487 19.02 16.22 10.35
CA ARG A 487 19.81 15.62 11.41
C ARG A 487 19.13 15.75 12.76
N TRP A 488 19.32 14.73 13.53
CA TRP A 488 18.84 14.73 14.88
C TRP A 488 19.73 15.63 15.78
N SER A 489 19.10 16.57 16.52
CA SER A 489 19.84 17.58 17.30
C SER A 489 20.20 17.15 18.72
N GLY A 490 19.80 15.97 19.17
CA GLY A 490 20.02 15.51 20.55
C GLY A 490 18.96 15.97 21.56
N ASN A 491 17.99 16.78 21.16
CA ASN A 491 16.81 17.12 21.95
C ASN A 491 15.58 16.49 21.29
N LEU A 492 14.94 15.55 21.98
CA LEU A 492 13.72 14.94 21.50
C LEU A 492 12.50 15.82 21.79
N GLU A 493 11.52 15.74 20.88
CA GLU A 493 10.25 16.44 20.96
C GLU A 493 9.07 15.44 21.08
N ILE A 494 7.87 15.93 21.29
CA ILE A 494 6.68 15.09 21.45
C ILE A 494 6.31 14.31 20.19
N ASN A 495 6.73 14.77 19.02
CA ASN A 495 6.50 14.13 17.73
C ASN A 495 7.61 13.16 17.32
N ASP A 496 8.72 13.12 18.07
CA ASP A 496 9.79 12.17 17.81
C ASP A 496 9.36 10.75 18.23
N ALA A 497 9.80 9.75 17.48
CA ALA A 497 9.48 8.36 17.76
C ALA A 497 10.23 7.83 19.00
N ILE A 498 9.62 6.88 19.72
CA ILE A 498 10.24 6.27 20.92
C ILE A 498 11.58 5.62 20.58
N CYS A 499 11.76 5.03 19.38
CA CYS A 499 13.04 4.48 18.94
C CYS A 499 14.17 5.51 18.87
N GLN A 500 13.87 6.79 18.73
CA GLN A 500 14.85 7.86 18.75
C GLN A 500 15.49 8.09 20.14
N MET A 501 14.97 7.43 21.20
CA MET A 501 15.64 7.38 22.50
C MET A 501 17.04 6.76 22.45
N TYR A 502 17.43 6.14 21.33
CA TYR A 502 18.84 5.81 21.06
C TYR A 502 19.77 7.00 21.31
N TYR A 503 19.35 8.18 20.89
CA TYR A 503 20.10 9.43 21.00
C TYR A 503 19.83 10.21 22.30
N ALA A 504 18.95 9.74 23.17
CA ALA A 504 18.56 10.46 24.38
C ALA A 504 19.74 10.84 25.26
N LYS A 505 19.71 12.02 25.87
CA LYS A 505 20.71 12.45 26.85
C LYS A 505 20.62 11.64 28.15
N SER A 506 19.42 11.21 28.51
CA SER A 506 19.14 10.40 29.71
C SER A 506 19.65 8.97 29.58
N ARG A 507 20.46 8.52 30.57
CA ARG A 507 20.90 7.11 30.67
C ARG A 507 19.71 6.16 30.85
N LEU A 508 18.68 6.57 31.59
CA LEU A 508 17.46 5.79 31.80
C LEU A 508 16.71 5.58 30.49
N ALA A 509 16.52 6.62 29.69
CA ALA A 509 15.86 6.52 28.39
C ALA A 509 16.62 5.58 27.44
N ARG A 510 17.94 5.69 27.39
CA ARG A 510 18.78 4.76 26.61
C ARG A 510 18.69 3.31 27.09
N LEU A 511 18.51 3.08 28.39
CA LEU A 511 18.27 1.73 28.92
C LEU A 511 16.92 1.18 28.45
N ILE A 512 15.85 2.00 28.55
CA ILE A 512 14.50 1.62 28.05
C ILE A 512 14.57 1.29 26.56
N TYR A 513 15.22 2.13 25.76
CA TYR A 513 15.46 1.86 24.34
C TYR A 513 16.11 0.50 24.09
N ARG A 514 17.20 0.18 24.84
CA ARG A 514 17.89 -1.12 24.71
C ARG A 514 16.98 -2.30 25.05
N CYS A 515 16.12 -2.16 26.06
CA CYS A 515 15.15 -3.19 26.42
C CYS A 515 14.12 -3.39 25.30
N LEU A 516 13.54 -2.31 24.77
CA LEU A 516 12.58 -2.36 23.64
C LEU A 516 13.23 -2.99 22.40
N THR A 517 14.45 -2.57 22.05
CA THR A 517 15.20 -3.12 20.93
C THR A 517 15.48 -4.62 21.10
N LYS A 518 15.81 -5.07 22.34
CA LYS A 518 15.99 -6.50 22.63
C LYS A 518 14.69 -7.29 22.47
N MET A 519 13.57 -6.73 22.92
CA MET A 519 12.25 -7.37 22.76
C MET A 519 11.88 -7.45 21.27
N LYS A 520 12.07 -6.38 20.51
CA LYS A 520 11.85 -6.34 19.06
C LYS A 520 12.66 -7.45 18.35
N LYS A 521 13.98 -7.48 18.56
CA LYS A 521 14.87 -8.48 17.95
C LYS A 521 14.49 -9.92 18.34
N LYS A 522 14.04 -10.14 19.58
CA LYS A 522 13.59 -11.45 20.03
C LYS A 522 12.32 -11.90 19.29
N SER A 523 11.37 -10.99 19.10
CA SER A 523 10.13 -11.27 18.39
C SER A 523 10.40 -11.54 16.90
N GLU A 524 11.30 -10.79 16.28
CA GLU A 524 11.73 -11.01 14.89
C GLU A 524 12.38 -12.39 14.72
N ALA A 525 13.26 -12.79 15.65
CA ALA A 525 13.92 -14.09 15.62
C ALA A 525 12.96 -15.28 15.79
N GLN A 526 11.75 -15.07 16.26
CA GLN A 526 10.71 -16.11 16.38
C GLN A 526 9.88 -16.31 15.10
N GLY A 527 10.20 -15.60 14.02
CA GLY A 527 9.47 -15.66 12.75
C GLY A 527 8.07 -15.04 12.80
N LYS A 528 7.72 -14.36 13.88
CA LYS A 528 6.44 -13.61 14.03
C LYS A 528 6.74 -12.30 14.75
N PRO A 529 6.76 -11.15 14.04
CA PRO A 529 6.96 -9.86 14.68
C PRO A 529 5.80 -9.58 15.65
N ASP A 530 6.15 -9.14 16.86
CA ASP A 530 5.14 -8.63 17.78
C ASP A 530 4.77 -7.21 17.37
N LEU A 531 3.60 -7.06 16.79
CA LEU A 531 3.10 -5.79 16.24
C LEU A 531 2.93 -4.72 17.33
N ASN A 532 2.62 -5.11 18.57
CA ASN A 532 2.53 -4.17 19.68
C ASN A 532 3.91 -3.59 20.01
N ILE A 533 4.95 -4.42 19.99
CA ILE A 533 6.33 -3.96 20.22
C ILE A 533 6.76 -3.03 19.08
N LEU A 534 6.48 -3.39 17.82
CA LEU A 534 6.79 -2.54 16.65
C LEU A 534 6.04 -1.21 16.73
N PHE A 535 4.77 -1.25 17.08
CA PHE A 535 3.96 -0.06 17.25
C PHE A 535 4.54 0.86 18.35
N ILE A 536 4.81 0.32 19.55
CA ILE A 536 5.42 1.09 20.65
C ILE A 536 6.78 1.65 20.24
N TYR A 537 7.58 0.87 19.51
CA TYR A 537 8.92 1.27 19.09
C TYR A 537 8.90 2.48 18.14
N ASN A 538 7.95 2.50 17.21
CA ASN A 538 7.86 3.50 16.14
C ASN A 538 6.91 4.66 16.45
N MET A 539 6.03 4.55 17.46
CA MET A 539 5.08 5.62 17.76
C MET A 539 5.76 6.87 18.34
N PRO A 540 5.24 8.07 18.06
CA PRO A 540 5.73 9.30 18.66
C PRO A 540 5.38 9.38 20.16
N PHE A 541 6.15 10.14 20.95
CA PHE A 541 5.87 10.29 22.38
C PHE A 541 4.44 10.75 22.67
N ARG A 542 3.86 11.65 21.86
CA ARG A 542 2.48 12.10 22.03
C ARG A 542 1.45 10.98 21.98
N ALA A 543 1.73 9.92 21.22
CA ALA A 543 0.82 8.78 21.08
C ALA A 543 0.61 8.04 22.41
N ILE A 544 1.56 8.13 23.36
CA ILE A 544 1.39 7.58 24.71
C ILE A 544 0.14 8.18 25.38
N ALA A 545 -0.08 9.51 25.29
CA ALA A 545 -1.28 10.12 25.82
C ALA A 545 -2.53 9.73 25.00
N LYS A 546 -2.41 9.70 23.68
CA LYS A 546 -3.53 9.47 22.78
C LYS A 546 -4.05 8.02 22.82
N MET A 547 -3.21 7.05 23.18
CA MET A 547 -3.55 5.62 23.13
C MET A 547 -3.79 4.95 24.49
N THR A 548 -3.73 5.70 25.58
CA THR A 548 -3.91 5.15 26.93
C THR A 548 -5.30 5.38 27.52
N GLY A 549 -6.29 5.78 26.71
CA GLY A 549 -7.67 6.00 27.17
C GLY A 549 -7.80 7.05 28.30
N GLY A 550 -6.89 8.04 28.32
CA GLY A 550 -6.87 9.10 29.33
C GLY A 550 -6.12 8.74 30.62
N ALA A 551 -5.44 7.59 30.68
CA ALA A 551 -4.58 7.24 31.83
C ALA A 551 -3.34 8.13 31.91
N VAL A 552 -2.75 8.47 30.74
CA VAL A 552 -1.61 9.39 30.62
C VAL A 552 -2.08 10.67 29.94
N SER A 553 -1.83 11.81 30.54
CA SER A 553 -2.13 13.12 29.95
C SER A 553 -0.96 13.66 29.13
N MET A 554 -1.24 14.61 28.21
CA MET A 554 -0.18 15.30 27.46
C MET A 554 0.86 15.98 28.38
N GLU A 555 0.44 16.51 29.55
CA GLU A 555 1.37 17.07 30.53
C GLU A 555 2.39 16.03 31.04
N MET A 556 1.92 14.79 31.27
CA MET A 556 2.83 13.69 31.66
C MET A 556 3.78 13.34 30.52
N VAL A 557 3.34 13.35 29.28
CA VAL A 557 4.20 13.14 28.10
C VAL A 557 5.27 14.22 27.98
N TYR A 558 4.95 15.50 28.16
CA TYR A 558 5.95 16.56 28.25
C TYR A 558 6.94 16.32 29.41
N GLY A 559 6.48 15.75 30.51
CA GLY A 559 7.34 15.30 31.62
C GLY A 559 8.30 14.19 31.18
N MET A 560 7.80 13.18 30.44
CA MET A 560 8.62 12.09 29.89
C MET A 560 9.69 12.62 28.95
N VAL A 561 9.34 13.51 28.02
CA VAL A 561 10.29 14.14 27.09
C VAL A 561 11.37 14.94 27.86
N ASN A 562 11.01 15.64 28.95
CA ASN A 562 12.02 16.29 29.81
C ASN A 562 12.99 15.27 30.41
N VAL A 563 12.50 14.13 30.92
CA VAL A 563 13.37 13.04 31.43
C VAL A 563 14.30 12.52 30.34
N VAL A 564 13.76 12.29 29.13
CA VAL A 564 14.52 11.80 27.97
C VAL A 564 15.64 12.79 27.60
N ASN A 565 15.38 14.08 27.67
CA ASN A 565 16.33 15.15 27.39
C ASN A 565 17.32 15.44 28.53
N GLY A 566 17.29 14.65 29.60
CA GLY A 566 18.23 14.76 30.72
C GLY A 566 17.77 15.69 31.86
N HIS A 567 16.58 16.30 31.75
CA HIS A 567 16.00 17.15 32.82
C HIS A 567 15.18 16.30 33.81
N PHE A 568 15.84 15.36 34.48
CA PHE A 568 15.19 14.30 35.26
C PHE A 568 14.24 14.85 36.35
N MET A 569 14.70 15.75 37.23
CA MET A 569 13.88 16.27 38.33
C MET A 569 12.65 17.05 37.84
N LEU A 570 12.83 17.88 36.80
CA LEU A 570 11.74 18.62 36.18
C LEU A 570 10.72 17.67 35.55
N GLY A 571 11.20 16.66 34.84
CA GLY A 571 10.36 15.68 34.18
C GLY A 571 9.56 14.85 35.18
N VAL A 572 10.19 14.30 36.21
CA VAL A 572 9.51 13.54 37.27
C VAL A 572 8.47 14.38 37.99
N LYS A 573 8.79 15.64 38.33
CA LYS A 573 7.83 16.57 38.93
C LYS A 573 6.58 16.77 38.04
N LYS A 574 6.78 16.95 36.72
CA LYS A 574 5.69 17.09 35.75
C LYS A 574 4.88 15.79 35.63
N ILE A 575 5.51 14.63 35.58
CA ILE A 575 4.81 13.33 35.50
C ILE A 575 3.93 13.12 36.74
N ILE A 576 4.49 13.26 37.94
CA ILE A 576 3.77 13.04 39.18
C ILE A 576 2.65 14.10 39.36
N GLY A 577 2.95 15.37 39.16
CA GLY A 577 1.97 16.45 39.23
C GLY A 577 0.87 16.29 38.19
N GLY A 578 1.22 15.92 36.97
CA GLY A 578 0.31 15.60 35.86
C GLY A 578 -0.62 14.44 36.22
N TYR A 579 -0.10 13.35 36.80
CA TYR A 579 -0.88 12.22 37.21
C TYR A 579 -1.99 12.60 38.21
N PHE A 580 -1.65 13.34 39.28
CA PHE A 580 -2.65 13.73 40.28
C PHE A 580 -3.67 14.74 39.71
N ARG A 581 -3.22 15.70 38.88
CA ARG A 581 -4.13 16.63 38.18
C ARG A 581 -5.07 15.88 37.23
N ASN A 582 -4.55 14.97 36.41
CA ASN A 582 -5.35 14.18 35.49
C ASN A 582 -6.41 13.37 36.22
N ARG A 583 -6.04 12.66 37.30
CA ARG A 583 -6.98 11.87 38.11
C ARG A 583 -8.06 12.73 38.74
N ARG A 584 -7.70 13.90 39.27
CA ARG A 584 -8.69 14.86 39.87
C ARG A 584 -9.64 15.40 38.80
N ASN A 585 -9.10 15.76 37.65
CA ASN A 585 -9.90 16.29 36.55
C ASN A 585 -10.84 15.22 35.98
N ASN A 586 -10.36 14.01 35.75
CA ASN A 586 -11.20 12.92 35.25
C ASN A 586 -12.39 12.66 36.19
N LYS A 587 -12.15 12.62 37.49
CA LYS A 587 -13.26 12.49 38.49
C LYS A 587 -14.26 13.65 38.42
N LYS A 588 -13.79 14.88 38.19
CA LYS A 588 -14.66 16.06 38.04
C LYS A 588 -15.56 15.92 36.82
N TYR A 589 -14.98 15.59 35.64
CA TYR A 589 -15.75 15.41 34.41
C TYR A 589 -16.70 14.22 34.44
N GLU A 590 -16.29 13.12 35.06
CA GLU A 590 -17.15 11.96 35.27
C GLU A 590 -18.42 12.31 36.09
N LYS A 591 -18.26 13.16 37.12
CA LYS A 591 -19.41 13.66 37.92
C LYS A 591 -20.30 14.60 37.11
N LEU A 592 -19.74 15.48 36.30
CA LEU A 592 -20.48 16.41 35.44
C LEU A 592 -21.33 15.63 34.40
N LEU A 593 -20.76 14.63 33.75
CA LEU A 593 -21.49 13.81 32.77
C LEU A 593 -22.59 12.96 33.40
N LYS A 594 -22.34 12.37 34.57
CA LYS A 594 -23.39 11.64 35.33
C LYS A 594 -24.51 12.56 35.77
N GLY A 595 -24.21 13.81 36.11
CA GLY A 595 -25.20 14.83 36.46
C GLY A 595 -26.01 15.34 35.27
N ALA A 596 -25.40 15.43 34.08
CA ALA A 596 -26.07 15.82 32.86
C ALA A 596 -26.98 14.70 32.30
N GLY A 597 -26.54 13.44 32.36
CA GLY A 597 -27.33 12.27 31.91
C GLY A 597 -28.57 11.98 32.79
N GLY A 598 -28.64 12.53 34.00
CA GLY A 598 -29.82 12.45 34.87
C GLY A 598 -30.94 13.45 34.55
N LYS A 599 -30.70 14.41 33.64
CA LYS A 599 -31.69 15.41 33.19
C LYS A 599 -32.30 15.11 31.81
N CYS A 600 -31.80 14.09 31.11
CA CYS A 600 -32.34 13.60 29.84
C CYS A 600 -32.95 12.19 30.02
N ARG A 601 -33.88 12.02 30.96
CA ARG A 601 -34.80 10.89 31.04
C ARG A 601 -36.23 11.38 31.01
#